data_8aaffca824fa5d806c0caca763b64491
#
_entry.id   8aaffca824fa5d806c0caca763b64491
#
_cell.length_a   1.000
_cell.length_b   1.000
_cell.length_c   1.000
_cell.angle_alpha   90.00
_cell.angle_beta   90.00
_cell.angle_gamma   90.00
#
_symmetry.space_group_name_H-M   'P 1'
#
loop_
_entity.id
_entity.type
_entity.pdbx_description
1 polymer ?
#
loop_
_entity_poly.entity_id
_entity_poly.type
_entity_poly.pdbx_seq_one_letter_code
_entity_poly.pdbx_strand_id
1 'polypeptide(L)'
;IELADSTRGVPESDMLEGSAQQLKSGYGQTKWVAERLLMVASARGLAAAIVRPGYVVGDSTTAVTNTDDFLFRLVKGSAQLGLIPDMDNTINMVPVDHVARVTTLAALNAVAWPEQETTHATVFHVTSHPKIRYNEFLGALATYGWPVQRVEYVEWRTALENHVMASTTHAPGSDTESNALFPLLHFVLDDLPTSTKSAELDDSHTTKLLSRAHELDVVRGVSQPLVGLYLSWLVAVGFLAPPPATGTRSVNGASAPSTANSPLLPLPSLPQGSVLQAMGRGSAAM
;
A
#
# COMPACT_ATOMS: atom_id res chain seq x y z
N ILE A 1 5.51 -11.44 5.65
CA ILE A 1 6.65 -12.21 6.17
C ILE A 1 6.87 -11.71 7.58
N GLU A 2 6.38 -12.47 8.58
CA GLU A 2 6.77 -12.29 9.98
C GLU A 2 8.24 -12.72 10.09
N LEU A 3 9.14 -11.78 9.86
CA LEU A 3 10.53 -12.00 10.21
C LEU A 3 10.76 -11.36 11.56
N ALA A 4 10.83 -12.24 12.56
CA ALA A 4 11.27 -11.91 13.89
C ALA A 4 12.59 -11.12 13.84
N ASP A 5 12.59 -9.98 14.52
CA ASP A 5 13.71 -9.41 15.27
C ASP A 5 15.10 -9.44 14.61
N SER A 6 15.22 -9.07 13.33
CA SER A 6 16.53 -8.80 12.79
C SER A 6 16.77 -7.29 12.77
N THR A 7 17.63 -6.81 13.65
CA THR A 7 18.28 -5.50 13.55
C THR A 7 19.11 -5.35 12.27
N ARG A 8 19.26 -6.43 11.51
CA ARG A 8 19.79 -6.48 10.14
C ARG A 8 18.62 -6.72 9.19
N GLY A 9 18.52 -5.91 8.14
CA GLY A 9 17.53 -6.08 7.07
C GLY A 9 17.62 -7.49 6.46
N VAL A 10 16.50 -7.98 5.93
CA VAL A 10 16.46 -9.26 5.20
C VAL A 10 17.27 -9.09 3.92
N PRO A 11 18.35 -9.84 3.71
CA PRO A 11 19.16 -9.70 2.50
C PRO A 11 18.44 -10.30 1.27
N GLU A 12 18.75 -9.78 0.09
CA GLU A 12 18.25 -10.32 -1.18
C GLU A 12 18.73 -11.76 -1.42
N SER A 13 19.83 -12.17 -0.78
CA SER A 13 20.31 -13.56 -0.81
C SER A 13 19.51 -14.52 0.06
N ASP A 14 18.59 -14.04 0.90
CA ASP A 14 17.76 -14.91 1.74
C ASP A 14 16.75 -15.69 0.88
N MET A 15 16.91 -17.02 0.90
CA MET A 15 16.10 -17.95 0.13
C MET A 15 14.78 -18.31 0.82
N LEU A 16 14.49 -17.70 1.98
CA LEU A 16 13.26 -17.89 2.77
C LEU A 16 12.92 -19.36 3.06
N GLU A 17 13.92 -20.23 3.16
CA GLU A 17 13.71 -21.69 3.35
C GLU A 17 12.97 -22.01 4.66
N GLY A 18 13.32 -21.30 5.73
CA GLY A 18 12.67 -21.47 7.04
C GLY A 18 11.24 -20.92 7.13
N SER A 19 10.79 -20.16 6.14
CA SER A 19 9.49 -19.46 6.19
C SER A 19 8.29 -20.30 5.79
N ALA A 20 8.50 -21.44 5.11
CA ALA A 20 7.41 -22.28 4.57
C ALA A 20 6.36 -22.68 5.62
N GLN A 21 6.80 -23.02 6.83
CA GLN A 21 5.92 -23.48 7.91
C GLN A 21 5.21 -22.33 8.65
N GLN A 22 5.67 -21.11 8.48
CA GLN A 22 5.16 -19.93 9.18
C GLN A 22 4.10 -19.18 8.36
N LEU A 23 3.97 -19.50 7.06
CA LEU A 23 3.02 -18.83 6.16
C LEU A 23 1.59 -19.28 6.44
N LYS A 24 0.79 -18.41 7.03
CA LYS A 24 -0.59 -18.66 7.41
C LYS A 24 -1.59 -18.48 6.27
N SER A 25 -1.29 -17.60 5.29
CA SER A 25 -2.21 -17.31 4.18
C SER A 25 -1.90 -18.12 2.93
N GLY A 26 -2.94 -18.58 2.21
CA GLY A 26 -2.78 -19.23 0.92
C GLY A 26 -2.08 -18.34 -0.11
N TYR A 27 -2.29 -17.01 -0.05
CA TYR A 27 -1.57 -16.06 -0.89
C TYR A 27 -0.05 -16.13 -0.66
N GLY A 28 0.40 -16.02 0.59
CA GLY A 28 1.82 -16.13 0.93
C GLY A 28 2.41 -17.49 0.53
N GLN A 29 1.68 -18.58 0.77
CA GLN A 29 2.09 -19.94 0.39
C GLN A 29 2.29 -20.08 -1.12
N THR A 30 1.35 -19.58 -1.94
CA THR A 30 1.46 -19.64 -3.40
C THR A 30 2.62 -18.83 -3.93
N LYS A 31 2.91 -17.65 -3.35
CA LYS A 31 4.07 -16.82 -3.72
C LYS A 31 5.39 -17.50 -3.37
N TRP A 32 5.47 -18.09 -2.18
CA TRP A 32 6.65 -18.84 -1.76
C TRP A 32 6.91 -20.05 -2.70
N VAL A 33 5.88 -20.85 -3.03
CA VAL A 33 6.01 -21.99 -3.94
C VAL A 33 6.47 -21.54 -5.32
N ALA A 34 5.88 -20.47 -5.87
CA ALA A 34 6.28 -19.93 -7.18
C ALA A 34 7.75 -19.51 -7.20
N GLU A 35 8.21 -18.85 -6.14
CA GLU A 35 9.61 -18.44 -5.98
C GLU A 35 10.55 -19.64 -5.91
N ARG A 36 10.20 -20.67 -5.12
CA ARG A 36 10.99 -21.92 -5.04
C ARG A 36 11.07 -22.66 -6.37
N LEU A 37 9.98 -22.70 -7.14
CA LEU A 37 9.98 -23.29 -8.48
C LEU A 37 10.93 -22.56 -9.43
N LEU A 38 10.95 -21.23 -9.41
CA LEU A 38 11.88 -20.42 -10.20
C LEU A 38 13.34 -20.65 -9.79
N MET A 39 13.62 -20.76 -8.50
CA MET A 39 14.96 -21.06 -8.01
C MET A 39 15.45 -22.44 -8.48
N VAL A 40 14.60 -23.46 -8.38
CA VAL A 40 14.91 -24.81 -8.87
C VAL A 40 15.13 -24.82 -10.40
N ALA A 41 14.29 -24.10 -11.14
CA ALA A 41 14.43 -24.00 -12.59
C ALA A 41 15.73 -23.25 -12.97
N SER A 42 16.06 -22.20 -12.24
CA SER A 42 17.30 -21.44 -12.46
C SER A 42 18.54 -22.31 -12.21
N ALA A 43 18.55 -23.11 -11.14
CA ALA A 43 19.61 -24.08 -10.89
C ALA A 43 19.78 -25.12 -12.00
N ARG A 44 18.78 -25.28 -12.87
CA ARG A 44 18.81 -26.14 -14.07
C ARG A 44 19.09 -25.39 -15.36
N GLY A 45 19.47 -24.12 -15.27
CA GLY A 45 19.89 -23.30 -16.41
C GLY A 45 18.85 -22.32 -16.95
N LEU A 46 17.66 -22.17 -16.30
CA LEU A 46 16.73 -21.11 -16.66
C LEU A 46 17.29 -19.74 -16.23
N ALA A 47 17.43 -18.81 -17.15
CA ALA A 47 17.68 -17.42 -16.82
C ALA A 47 16.43 -16.83 -16.17
N ALA A 48 16.51 -16.49 -14.88
CA ALA A 48 15.37 -15.99 -14.12
C ALA A 48 15.80 -14.90 -13.13
N ALA A 49 14.89 -13.97 -12.89
CA ALA A 49 14.98 -12.98 -11.83
C ALA A 49 13.71 -13.03 -10.97
N ILE A 50 13.85 -12.77 -9.67
CA ILE A 50 12.75 -12.71 -8.72
C ILE A 50 12.67 -11.29 -8.19
N VAL A 51 11.50 -10.66 -8.34
CA VAL A 51 11.24 -9.31 -7.85
C VAL A 51 10.27 -9.39 -6.68
N ARG A 52 10.69 -8.88 -5.53
CA ARG A 52 9.92 -8.83 -4.28
C ARG A 52 9.57 -7.38 -3.94
N PRO A 53 8.47 -6.84 -4.47
CA PRO A 53 8.05 -5.47 -4.17
C PRO A 53 7.42 -5.37 -2.78
N GLY A 54 7.47 -4.16 -2.20
CA GLY A 54 6.59 -3.75 -1.12
C GLY A 54 5.12 -3.66 -1.56
N TYR A 55 4.30 -2.90 -0.84
CA TYR A 55 2.94 -2.60 -1.28
C TYR A 55 2.99 -1.78 -2.56
N VAL A 56 2.55 -2.37 -3.67
CA VAL A 56 2.50 -1.69 -4.97
C VAL A 56 1.28 -0.77 -4.97
N VAL A 57 1.54 0.53 -5.14
CA VAL A 57 0.49 1.56 -5.15
C VAL A 57 0.37 2.20 -6.54
N GLY A 58 -0.32 3.32 -6.64
CA GLY A 58 -0.56 4.00 -7.92
C GLY A 58 0.71 4.44 -8.65
N ASP A 59 0.52 4.88 -9.88
CA ASP A 59 1.57 5.46 -10.72
C ASP A 59 2.02 6.83 -10.18
N SER A 60 3.32 7.06 -10.10
CA SER A 60 3.88 8.28 -9.50
C SER A 60 3.71 9.52 -10.36
N THR A 61 3.44 9.34 -11.66
CA THR A 61 3.33 10.43 -12.64
C THR A 61 1.89 10.79 -12.98
N THR A 62 1.00 9.81 -13.02
CA THR A 62 -0.42 9.99 -13.42
C THR A 62 -1.38 9.90 -12.24
N ALA A 63 -0.92 9.44 -11.09
CA ALA A 63 -1.72 9.13 -9.89
C ALA A 63 -2.78 8.03 -10.08
N VAL A 64 -2.83 7.38 -11.23
CA VAL A 64 -3.76 6.27 -11.49
C VAL A 64 -3.46 5.12 -10.54
N THR A 65 -4.48 4.61 -9.87
CA THR A 65 -4.32 3.55 -8.87
C THR A 65 -5.44 2.50 -8.93
N ASN A 66 -5.25 1.39 -8.23
CA ASN A 66 -6.23 0.33 -8.14
C ASN A 66 -7.18 0.57 -6.94
N THR A 67 -8.47 0.76 -7.22
CA THR A 67 -9.49 0.99 -6.18
C THR A 67 -9.82 -0.27 -5.36
N ASP A 68 -9.42 -1.46 -5.82
CA ASP A 68 -9.56 -2.71 -5.05
C ASP A 68 -8.40 -2.97 -4.08
N ASP A 69 -7.36 -2.12 -4.13
CA ASP A 69 -6.22 -2.27 -3.23
C ASP A 69 -6.60 -2.01 -1.77
N PHE A 70 -6.01 -2.80 -0.88
CA PHE A 70 -6.23 -2.73 0.56
C PHE A 70 -5.99 -1.33 1.13
N LEU A 71 -4.87 -0.67 0.75
CA LEU A 71 -4.50 0.64 1.31
C LEU A 71 -5.52 1.72 0.93
N PHE A 72 -6.02 1.73 -0.31
CA PHE A 72 -7.02 2.70 -0.73
C PHE A 72 -8.42 2.38 -0.19
N ARG A 73 -8.74 1.12 0.02
CA ARG A 73 -9.94 0.73 0.76
C ARG A 73 -9.86 1.16 2.23
N LEU A 74 -8.67 1.08 2.84
CA LEU A 74 -8.44 1.57 4.20
C LEU A 74 -8.63 3.10 4.28
N VAL A 75 -8.12 3.85 3.29
CA VAL A 75 -8.34 5.29 3.16
C VAL A 75 -9.84 5.61 3.06
N LYS A 76 -10.57 4.97 2.13
CA LYS A 76 -12.02 5.20 1.95
C LYS A 76 -12.81 4.79 3.19
N GLY A 77 -12.55 3.61 3.75
CA GLY A 77 -13.23 3.11 4.95
C GLY A 77 -13.02 4.00 6.17
N SER A 78 -11.81 4.52 6.33
CA SER A 78 -11.48 5.48 7.40
C SER A 78 -12.19 6.82 7.18
N ALA A 79 -12.27 7.31 5.94
CA ALA A 79 -13.01 8.54 5.63
C ALA A 79 -14.52 8.37 5.88
N GLN A 80 -15.11 7.22 5.52
CA GLN A 80 -16.51 6.88 5.81
C GLN A 80 -16.80 6.80 7.30
N LEU A 81 -15.86 6.27 8.07
CA LEU A 81 -15.97 6.14 9.53
C LEU A 81 -15.74 7.47 10.27
N GLY A 82 -15.01 8.42 9.65
CA GLY A 82 -14.53 9.63 10.31
C GLY A 82 -13.40 9.39 11.30
N LEU A 83 -12.81 8.19 11.32
CA LEU A 83 -11.76 7.79 12.25
C LEU A 83 -10.59 7.13 11.49
N ILE A 84 -9.37 7.38 11.95
CA ILE A 84 -8.16 6.69 11.49
C ILE A 84 -7.48 6.01 12.68
N PRO A 85 -6.97 4.77 12.49
CA PRO A 85 -6.27 4.07 13.57
C PRO A 85 -4.90 4.70 13.84
N ASP A 86 -4.50 4.77 15.11
CA ASP A 86 -3.13 5.15 15.49
C ASP A 86 -2.19 3.96 15.25
N MET A 87 -1.41 4.06 14.19
CA MET A 87 -0.41 3.05 13.80
C MET A 87 0.87 3.74 13.36
N ASP A 88 1.92 3.60 14.16
CA ASP A 88 3.21 4.25 13.88
C ASP A 88 4.19 3.38 13.09
N ASN A 89 3.73 2.26 12.54
CA ASN A 89 4.52 1.38 11.68
C ASN A 89 4.89 2.09 10.36
N THR A 90 6.10 1.86 9.87
CA THR A 90 6.46 2.23 8.50
C THR A 90 5.80 1.31 7.49
N ILE A 91 5.40 1.89 6.36
CA ILE A 91 4.87 1.15 5.22
C ILE A 91 5.91 1.18 4.10
N ASN A 92 6.19 0.01 3.55
CA ASN A 92 6.99 -0.11 2.34
C ASN A 92 6.08 0.03 1.11
N MET A 93 5.69 1.27 0.75
CA MET A 93 4.85 1.58 -0.43
C MET A 93 5.71 1.97 -1.61
N VAL A 94 5.55 1.27 -2.72
CA VAL A 94 6.31 1.51 -3.95
C VAL A 94 5.37 1.83 -5.12
N PRO A 95 5.65 2.89 -5.89
CA PRO A 95 4.86 3.21 -7.08
C PRO A 95 4.95 2.11 -8.13
N VAL A 96 3.83 1.84 -8.82
CA VAL A 96 3.74 0.75 -9.82
C VAL A 96 4.71 0.95 -10.99
N ASP A 97 4.94 2.18 -11.42
CA ASP A 97 5.89 2.54 -12.47
C ASP A 97 7.33 2.21 -12.07
N HIS A 98 7.70 2.41 -10.79
CA HIS A 98 8.99 1.98 -10.26
C HIS A 98 9.12 0.45 -10.25
N VAL A 99 8.10 -0.27 -9.79
CA VAL A 99 8.10 -1.75 -9.81
C VAL A 99 8.20 -2.28 -11.24
N ALA A 100 7.45 -1.72 -12.19
CA ALA A 100 7.51 -2.09 -13.60
C ALA A 100 8.90 -1.87 -14.18
N ARG A 101 9.54 -0.75 -13.87
CA ARG A 101 10.91 -0.42 -14.28
C ARG A 101 11.92 -1.45 -13.78
N VAL A 102 11.93 -1.72 -12.47
CA VAL A 102 12.84 -2.72 -11.89
C VAL A 102 12.58 -4.11 -12.50
N THR A 103 11.33 -4.49 -12.67
CA THR A 103 10.96 -5.78 -13.28
C THR A 103 11.49 -5.90 -14.71
N THR A 104 11.32 -4.85 -15.52
CA THR A 104 11.83 -4.82 -16.90
C THR A 104 13.35 -4.92 -16.94
N LEU A 105 14.04 -4.11 -16.13
CA LEU A 105 15.50 -4.14 -16.06
C LEU A 105 16.02 -5.49 -15.55
N ALA A 106 15.39 -6.08 -14.54
CA ALA A 106 15.76 -7.39 -14.02
C ALA A 106 15.58 -8.49 -15.08
N ALA A 107 14.48 -8.45 -15.83
CA ALA A 107 14.25 -9.41 -16.93
C ALA A 107 15.28 -9.29 -18.05
N LEU A 108 15.59 -8.06 -18.47
CA LEU A 108 16.59 -7.80 -19.53
C LEU A 108 18.01 -8.19 -19.12
N ASN A 109 18.33 -8.15 -17.84
CA ASN A 109 19.64 -8.46 -17.30
C ASN A 109 19.74 -9.84 -16.65
N ALA A 110 18.70 -10.67 -16.70
CA ALA A 110 18.69 -11.98 -16.05
C ALA A 110 19.82 -12.92 -16.52
N VAL A 111 20.29 -12.76 -17.76
CA VAL A 111 21.41 -13.54 -18.32
C VAL A 111 22.76 -12.88 -18.08
N ALA A 112 22.78 -11.57 -17.94
CA ALA A 112 24.02 -10.75 -17.97
C ALA A 112 24.48 -10.30 -16.57
N TRP A 113 23.88 -10.80 -15.48
CA TRP A 113 24.29 -10.42 -14.14
C TRP A 113 25.65 -11.02 -13.77
N PRO A 114 26.75 -10.25 -13.83
CA PRO A 114 28.12 -10.80 -13.83
C PRO A 114 28.62 -11.29 -12.48
N GLU A 115 27.90 -11.01 -11.39
CA GLU A 115 28.28 -11.37 -10.04
C GLU A 115 27.56 -12.62 -9.53
N GLN A 116 26.89 -13.34 -10.42
CA GLN A 116 26.17 -14.55 -10.07
C GLN A 116 27.16 -15.72 -9.92
N GLU A 117 27.84 -15.79 -8.80
CA GLU A 117 28.53 -17.01 -8.35
C GLU A 117 27.53 -18.12 -7.94
N THR A 118 26.23 -17.80 -7.94
CA THR A 118 25.18 -18.70 -7.48
C THR A 118 24.43 -19.31 -8.68
N THR A 119 24.13 -20.59 -8.57
CA THR A 119 23.30 -21.35 -9.52
C THR A 119 21.80 -21.01 -9.40
N HIS A 120 21.43 -19.91 -8.76
CA HIS A 120 20.04 -19.53 -8.45
C HIS A 120 19.67 -18.20 -9.07
N ALA A 121 18.34 -17.99 -9.27
CA ALA A 121 17.80 -16.74 -9.75
C ALA A 121 18.21 -15.55 -8.84
N THR A 122 18.56 -14.42 -9.45
CA THR A 122 18.86 -13.19 -8.70
C THR A 122 17.57 -12.60 -8.15
N VAL A 123 17.59 -12.26 -6.86
CA VAL A 123 16.47 -11.63 -6.17
C VAL A 123 16.68 -10.12 -6.12
N PHE A 124 15.61 -9.36 -6.31
CA PHE A 124 15.56 -7.90 -6.25
C PHE A 124 14.45 -7.46 -5.29
N HIS A 125 14.82 -6.86 -4.18
CA HIS A 125 13.85 -6.21 -3.29
C HIS A 125 13.54 -4.81 -3.81
N VAL A 126 12.27 -4.51 -4.07
CA VAL A 126 11.85 -3.16 -4.46
C VAL A 126 11.28 -2.47 -3.24
N THR A 127 12.09 -1.62 -2.62
CA THR A 127 11.77 -0.93 -1.38
C THR A 127 11.46 0.54 -1.61
N SER A 128 10.64 1.10 -0.72
CA SER A 128 10.27 2.51 -0.74
C SER A 128 11.39 3.41 -0.22
N HIS A 129 11.73 4.43 -0.99
CA HIS A 129 12.60 5.52 -0.59
C HIS A 129 12.00 6.86 -1.02
N PRO A 130 11.54 7.73 -0.09
CA PRO A 130 11.48 7.52 1.37
C PRO A 130 10.41 6.51 1.79
N LYS A 131 10.54 5.98 3.00
CA LYS A 131 9.47 5.23 3.67
C LYS A 131 8.51 6.22 4.33
N ILE A 132 7.22 5.90 4.33
CA ILE A 132 6.17 6.66 4.99
C ILE A 132 5.59 5.85 6.15
N ARG A 133 5.06 6.51 7.19
CA ARG A 133 4.35 5.85 8.30
C ARG A 133 2.86 5.77 8.01
N TYR A 134 2.17 4.78 8.60
CA TYR A 134 0.70 4.70 8.49
C TYR A 134 0.03 5.99 8.98
N ASN A 135 0.51 6.55 10.11
CA ASN A 135 -0.02 7.79 10.66
C ASN A 135 0.15 8.99 9.70
N GLU A 136 1.20 9.02 8.90
CA GLU A 136 1.42 10.05 7.88
C GLU A 136 0.53 9.79 6.65
N PHE A 137 0.44 8.55 6.21
CA PHE A 137 -0.36 8.16 5.07
C PHE A 137 -1.85 8.42 5.30
N LEU A 138 -2.42 7.90 6.40
CA LEU A 138 -3.83 8.11 6.73
C LEU A 138 -4.11 9.54 7.20
N GLY A 139 -3.15 10.19 7.86
CA GLY A 139 -3.23 11.58 8.29
C GLY A 139 -3.34 12.56 7.12
N ALA A 140 -2.97 12.16 5.89
CA ALA A 140 -3.21 12.95 4.69
C ALA A 140 -4.70 13.28 4.50
N LEU A 141 -5.62 12.41 4.92
CA LEU A 141 -7.05 12.71 4.91
C LEU A 141 -7.35 14.02 5.67
N ALA A 142 -6.86 14.15 6.91
CA ALA A 142 -7.07 15.37 7.69
C ALA A 142 -6.37 16.58 7.05
N THR A 143 -5.17 16.38 6.49
CA THR A 143 -4.40 17.44 5.81
C THR A 143 -5.15 18.02 4.63
N TYR A 144 -5.84 17.21 3.86
CA TYR A 144 -6.61 17.61 2.69
C TYR A 144 -8.11 17.84 2.96
N GLY A 145 -8.52 17.91 4.23
CA GLY A 145 -9.84 18.43 4.64
C GLY A 145 -10.91 17.40 4.96
N TRP A 146 -10.61 16.11 5.00
CA TRP A 146 -11.57 15.14 5.53
C TRP A 146 -11.64 15.23 7.05
N PRO A 147 -12.84 15.21 7.67
CA PRO A 147 -13.03 15.31 9.10
C PRO A 147 -12.76 13.95 9.77
N VAL A 148 -11.51 13.55 9.83
CA VAL A 148 -11.09 12.31 10.49
C VAL A 148 -10.35 12.59 11.80
N GLN A 149 -10.62 11.76 12.82
CA GLN A 149 -9.94 11.80 14.11
C GLN A 149 -9.05 10.56 14.24
N ARG A 150 -7.81 10.75 14.75
CA ARG A 150 -6.93 9.63 15.10
C ARG A 150 -7.33 9.09 16.47
N VAL A 151 -7.51 7.78 16.54
CA VAL A 151 -7.89 7.08 17.78
C VAL A 151 -7.05 5.80 17.91
N GLU A 152 -6.98 5.25 19.11
CA GLU A 152 -6.34 3.97 19.37
C GLU A 152 -6.91 2.86 18.46
N TYR A 153 -6.07 1.92 18.03
CA TYR A 153 -6.48 0.86 17.10
C TYR A 153 -7.70 0.07 17.59
N VAL A 154 -7.77 -0.25 18.88
CA VAL A 154 -8.90 -1.00 19.46
C VAL A 154 -10.20 -0.21 19.36
N GLU A 155 -10.14 1.09 19.60
CA GLU A 155 -11.28 2.00 19.47
C GLU A 155 -11.75 2.07 18.00
N TRP A 156 -10.81 2.29 17.07
CA TRP A 156 -11.08 2.31 15.64
C TRP A 156 -11.71 0.99 15.16
N ARG A 157 -11.16 -0.15 15.59
CA ARG A 157 -11.66 -1.47 15.27
C ARG A 157 -13.11 -1.66 15.74
N THR A 158 -13.40 -1.30 17.01
CA THR A 158 -14.75 -1.41 17.58
C THR A 158 -15.74 -0.50 16.83
N ALA A 159 -15.33 0.72 16.47
CA ALA A 159 -16.14 1.62 15.66
C ALA A 159 -16.44 1.06 14.27
N LEU A 160 -15.45 0.43 13.63
CA LEU A 160 -15.62 -0.25 12.33
C LEU A 160 -16.59 -1.42 12.43
N GLU A 161 -16.44 -2.29 13.44
CA GLU A 161 -17.35 -3.43 13.69
C GLU A 161 -18.80 -2.93 13.85
N ASN A 162 -19.01 -1.93 14.68
CA ASN A 162 -20.34 -1.34 14.90
C ASN A 162 -20.93 -0.72 13.63
N HIS A 163 -20.11 0.00 12.85
CA HIS A 163 -20.54 0.62 11.60
C HIS A 163 -20.97 -0.45 10.58
N VAL A 164 -20.23 -1.54 10.46
CA VAL A 164 -20.56 -2.66 9.56
C VAL A 164 -21.82 -3.38 10.03
N MET A 165 -21.97 -3.66 11.32
CA MET A 165 -23.18 -4.28 11.88
C MET A 165 -24.41 -3.42 11.65
N ALA A 166 -24.31 -2.11 11.85
CA ALA A 166 -25.41 -1.18 11.60
C ALA A 166 -25.81 -1.18 10.11
N SER A 167 -24.86 -1.23 9.18
CA SER A 167 -25.14 -1.25 7.74
C SER A 167 -25.79 -2.56 7.28
N THR A 168 -25.54 -3.70 7.95
CA THR A 168 -26.16 -5.00 7.63
C THR A 168 -27.59 -5.14 8.17
N THR A 169 -27.99 -4.34 9.16
CA THR A 169 -29.32 -4.39 9.77
C THR A 169 -30.35 -3.49 9.07
N HIS A 170 -29.93 -2.66 8.12
CA HIS A 170 -30.84 -1.79 7.37
C HIS A 170 -31.61 -2.58 6.28
N ALA A 171 -32.89 -2.23 6.10
CA ALA A 171 -33.74 -2.88 5.11
C ALA A 171 -33.19 -2.76 3.68
N PRO A 172 -33.45 -3.75 2.80
CA PRO A 172 -33.09 -3.66 1.38
C PRO A 172 -33.70 -2.39 0.76
N GLY A 173 -32.85 -1.47 0.31
CA GLY A 173 -33.27 -0.20 -0.30
C GLY A 173 -32.84 1.06 0.46
N SER A 174 -32.10 0.96 1.57
CA SER A 174 -31.44 2.14 2.14
C SER A 174 -30.17 2.44 1.34
N ASP A 175 -30.04 3.69 0.84
CA ASP A 175 -28.85 4.18 0.11
C ASP A 175 -27.57 4.29 0.96
N THR A 176 -27.48 3.55 2.06
CA THR A 176 -26.29 3.60 2.93
C THR A 176 -25.21 2.72 2.31
N GLU A 177 -24.23 3.36 1.68
CA GLU A 177 -23.06 2.67 1.14
C GLU A 177 -22.33 1.87 2.24
N SER A 178 -22.10 0.58 2.01
CA SER A 178 -21.35 -0.25 2.94
C SER A 178 -19.90 0.24 3.07
N ASN A 179 -19.30 0.07 4.25
CA ASN A 179 -17.92 0.47 4.45
C ASN A 179 -16.99 -0.27 3.46
N ALA A 180 -16.05 0.46 2.85
CA ALA A 180 -15.12 -0.08 1.85
C ALA A 180 -14.24 -1.21 2.37
N LEU A 181 -14.08 -1.34 3.70
CA LEU A 181 -13.34 -2.42 4.35
C LEU A 181 -14.16 -3.69 4.59
N PHE A 182 -15.47 -3.67 4.35
CA PHE A 182 -16.33 -4.83 4.58
C PHE A 182 -15.80 -6.14 3.95
N PRO A 183 -15.36 -6.15 2.67
CA PRO A 183 -14.82 -7.38 2.07
C PRO A 183 -13.50 -7.88 2.69
N LEU A 184 -12.80 -7.03 3.44
CA LEU A 184 -11.49 -7.28 4.04
C LEU A 184 -11.55 -7.32 5.57
N LEU A 185 -12.77 -7.36 6.13
CA LEU A 185 -12.99 -7.22 7.56
C LEU A 185 -12.22 -8.26 8.39
N HIS A 186 -12.19 -9.51 7.92
CA HIS A 186 -11.45 -10.60 8.56
C HIS A 186 -9.93 -10.28 8.71
N PHE A 187 -9.34 -9.66 7.69
CA PHE A 187 -7.94 -9.26 7.73
C PHE A 187 -7.70 -8.06 8.65
N VAL A 188 -8.61 -7.09 8.62
CA VAL A 188 -8.49 -5.83 9.37
C VAL A 188 -8.73 -6.04 10.87
N LEU A 189 -9.62 -6.98 11.25
CA LEU A 189 -9.98 -7.21 12.64
C LEU A 189 -8.99 -8.10 13.40
N ASP A 190 -8.21 -8.93 12.71
CA ASP A 190 -7.33 -9.91 13.40
C ASP A 190 -6.17 -9.21 14.11
N ASP A 191 -5.31 -8.51 13.40
CA ASP A 191 -4.17 -7.83 14.00
C ASP A 191 -3.47 -6.91 13.00
N LEU A 192 -4.15 -5.85 12.56
CA LEU A 192 -3.63 -4.92 11.57
C LEU A 192 -2.27 -4.29 11.97
N PRO A 193 -2.06 -3.81 13.22
CA PRO A 193 -0.79 -3.20 13.61
C PRO A 193 0.41 -4.14 13.51
N THR A 194 0.24 -5.41 13.85
CA THR A 194 1.32 -6.41 13.77
C THR A 194 1.47 -6.98 12.35
N SER A 195 0.35 -7.29 11.69
CA SER A 195 0.35 -7.88 10.34
C SER A 195 0.89 -6.94 9.26
N THR A 196 0.84 -5.62 9.49
CA THR A 196 1.35 -4.61 8.56
C THR A 196 2.75 -4.11 8.90
N LYS A 197 3.39 -4.62 9.96
CA LYS A 197 4.76 -4.27 10.30
C LYS A 197 5.70 -4.76 9.19
N SER A 198 6.32 -3.82 8.48
CA SER A 198 7.27 -4.14 7.42
C SER A 198 8.62 -4.55 7.99
N ALA A 199 9.19 -5.66 7.50
CA ALA A 199 10.57 -5.97 7.75
C ALA A 199 11.49 -4.95 7.04
N GLU A 200 12.65 -4.70 7.61
CA GLU A 200 13.71 -3.99 6.89
C GLU A 200 14.28 -4.92 5.81
N LEU A 201 14.29 -4.46 4.57
CA LEU A 201 14.78 -5.22 3.43
C LEU A 201 16.04 -4.55 2.89
N ASP A 202 17.07 -5.34 2.62
CA ASP A 202 18.21 -4.91 1.82
C ASP A 202 17.78 -4.83 0.34
N ASP A 203 18.09 -3.74 -0.36
CA ASP A 203 17.79 -3.52 -1.78
C ASP A 203 19.05 -3.21 -2.61
N SER A 204 20.17 -3.74 -2.18
CA SER A 204 21.46 -3.47 -2.81
C SER A 204 21.54 -3.94 -4.27
N HIS A 205 20.93 -5.09 -4.62
CA HIS A 205 20.84 -5.56 -6.02
C HIS A 205 19.98 -4.61 -6.85
N THR A 206 18.83 -4.18 -6.33
CA THR A 206 17.96 -3.22 -7.01
C THR A 206 18.67 -1.89 -7.23
N THR A 207 19.35 -1.38 -6.21
CA THR A 207 20.12 -0.12 -6.33
C THR A 207 21.26 -0.25 -7.35
N LYS A 208 21.97 -1.37 -7.36
CA LYS A 208 23.01 -1.68 -8.35
C LYS A 208 22.44 -1.77 -9.78
N LEU A 209 21.28 -2.43 -9.94
CA LEU A 209 20.58 -2.55 -11.23
C LEU A 209 20.22 -1.18 -11.79
N LEU A 210 19.58 -0.32 -10.98
CA LEU A 210 19.22 1.04 -11.35
C LEU A 210 20.43 1.91 -11.67
N SER A 211 21.52 1.79 -10.89
CA SER A 211 22.76 2.52 -11.13
C SER A 211 23.38 2.17 -12.48
N ARG A 212 23.43 0.88 -12.84
CA ARG A 212 23.93 0.42 -14.14
C ARG A 212 23.08 0.91 -15.32
N ALA A 213 21.77 1.04 -15.10
CA ALA A 213 20.85 1.58 -16.08
C ALA A 213 20.81 3.11 -16.15
N HIS A 214 21.57 3.81 -15.29
CA HIS A 214 21.53 5.27 -15.12
C HIS A 214 20.14 5.80 -14.73
N GLU A 215 19.39 5.03 -13.92
CA GLU A 215 18.02 5.30 -13.52
C GLU A 215 17.84 5.48 -11.99
N LEU A 216 18.79 6.11 -11.33
CA LEU A 216 18.71 6.36 -9.88
C LEU A 216 17.77 7.52 -9.51
N ASP A 217 17.54 8.47 -10.44
CA ASP A 217 16.73 9.68 -10.24
C ASP A 217 15.23 9.46 -10.47
N VAL A 218 14.74 8.27 -10.14
CA VAL A 218 13.32 7.91 -10.26
C VAL A 218 12.60 7.99 -8.91
N VAL A 219 11.29 8.21 -8.95
CA VAL A 219 10.46 8.15 -7.74
C VAL A 219 10.40 6.70 -7.26
N ARG A 220 11.03 6.44 -6.11
CA ARG A 220 11.16 5.08 -5.54
C ARG A 220 10.23 4.84 -4.36
N GLY A 221 9.53 5.86 -3.90
CA GLY A 221 8.67 5.78 -2.73
C GLY A 221 7.55 6.81 -2.75
N VAL A 222 6.67 6.72 -1.77
CA VAL A 222 5.50 7.58 -1.65
C VAL A 222 5.80 8.71 -0.66
N SER A 223 5.71 9.94 -1.15
CA SER A 223 5.79 11.16 -0.35
C SER A 223 4.39 11.71 -0.04
N GLN A 224 4.28 12.60 0.96
CA GLN A 224 3.02 13.28 1.28
C GLN A 224 2.35 13.98 0.07
N PRO A 225 3.08 14.71 -0.80
CA PRO A 225 2.48 15.27 -2.01
C PRO A 225 1.92 14.21 -2.96
N LEU A 226 2.59 13.05 -3.09
CA LEU A 226 2.10 11.96 -3.94
C LEU A 226 0.84 11.31 -3.35
N VAL A 227 0.75 11.19 -2.02
CA VAL A 227 -0.51 10.77 -1.37
C VAL A 227 -1.64 11.73 -1.73
N GLY A 228 -1.38 13.04 -1.70
CA GLY A 228 -2.36 14.05 -2.13
C GLY A 228 -2.84 13.84 -3.57
N LEU A 229 -1.94 13.52 -4.50
CA LEU A 229 -2.28 13.21 -5.89
C LEU A 229 -3.15 11.95 -6.00
N TYR A 230 -2.85 10.89 -5.25
CA TYR A 230 -3.70 9.70 -5.18
C TYR A 230 -5.10 10.02 -4.65
N LEU A 231 -5.19 10.82 -3.57
CA LEU A 231 -6.50 11.27 -3.05
C LEU A 231 -7.28 12.08 -4.10
N SER A 232 -6.62 12.97 -4.84
CA SER A 232 -7.24 13.72 -5.93
C SER A 232 -7.81 12.81 -7.01
N TRP A 233 -7.04 11.79 -7.40
CA TRP A 233 -7.50 10.83 -8.41
C TRP A 233 -8.68 9.99 -7.91
N LEU A 234 -8.62 9.51 -6.66
CA LEU A 234 -9.71 8.73 -6.05
C LEU A 234 -11.01 9.53 -5.98
N VAL A 235 -10.93 10.84 -5.73
CA VAL A 235 -12.09 11.75 -5.77
C VAL A 235 -12.57 11.94 -7.21
N ALA A 236 -11.68 12.16 -8.16
CA ALA A 236 -12.04 12.41 -9.56
C ALA A 236 -12.75 11.22 -10.23
N VAL A 237 -12.38 9.98 -9.83
CA VAL A 237 -13.07 8.76 -10.33
C VAL A 237 -14.29 8.35 -9.50
N GLY A 238 -14.68 9.15 -8.51
CA GLY A 238 -15.85 8.88 -7.66
C GLY A 238 -15.67 7.75 -6.65
N PHE A 239 -14.45 7.25 -6.47
CA PHE A 239 -14.18 6.20 -5.45
C PHE A 239 -14.22 6.77 -4.04
N LEU A 240 -13.67 7.95 -3.82
CA LEU A 240 -13.65 8.66 -2.53
C LEU A 240 -14.53 9.91 -2.64
N ALA A 241 -15.43 10.12 -1.68
CA ALA A 241 -16.20 11.35 -1.61
C ALA A 241 -15.26 12.55 -1.40
N PRO A 242 -15.48 13.70 -2.04
CA PRO A 242 -14.66 14.88 -1.82
C PRO A 242 -14.72 15.34 -0.36
N PRO A 243 -13.68 16.03 0.14
CA PRO A 243 -13.74 16.60 1.47
C PRO A 243 -14.89 17.62 1.55
N PRO A 244 -15.60 17.75 2.69
CA PRO A 244 -16.67 18.70 2.84
C PRO A 244 -16.14 20.13 2.62
N ALA A 245 -16.95 20.98 1.96
CA ALA A 245 -16.57 22.38 1.74
C ALA A 245 -16.28 23.05 3.08
N THR A 246 -15.18 23.81 3.14
CA THR A 246 -14.77 24.57 4.31
C THR A 246 -15.85 25.60 4.69
N GLY A 247 -16.75 25.21 5.58
CA GLY A 247 -17.92 26.01 6.02
C GLY A 247 -18.90 25.22 6.90
N THR A 248 -18.90 23.90 6.80
CA THR A 248 -19.79 23.03 7.58
C THR A 248 -19.01 22.10 8.50
N ARG A 249 -18.36 22.66 9.52
CA ARG A 249 -17.89 21.88 10.66
C ARG A 249 -19.11 21.60 11.55
N SER A 250 -19.93 20.65 11.20
CA SER A 250 -20.88 20.07 12.13
C SER A 250 -20.13 19.10 13.04
N VAL A 251 -19.62 19.60 14.13
CA VAL A 251 -19.10 18.78 15.21
C VAL A 251 -20.28 18.36 16.06
N ASN A 252 -20.76 17.14 15.89
CA ASN A 252 -21.66 16.52 16.85
C ASN A 252 -20.89 16.33 18.18
N GLY A 253 -21.04 17.29 19.05
CA GLY A 253 -21.09 17.20 20.53
C GLY A 253 -20.00 16.44 21.29
N ALA A 254 -18.69 16.50 20.91
CA ALA A 254 -17.61 16.09 21.78
C ALA A 254 -16.42 17.04 21.62
N SER A 255 -16.05 17.69 22.73
CA SER A 255 -14.88 18.56 22.81
C SER A 255 -13.61 17.72 22.68
N ALA A 256 -13.07 17.60 21.46
CA ALA A 256 -11.75 17.01 21.23
C ALA A 256 -10.67 18.09 21.40
N PRO A 257 -9.52 17.79 22.03
CA PRO A 257 -8.41 18.73 22.11
C PRO A 257 -7.89 19.04 20.69
N SER A 258 -7.96 20.29 20.34
CA SER A 258 -7.46 20.85 19.07
C SER A 258 -5.94 20.76 19.02
N THR A 259 -5.41 19.74 18.37
CA THR A 259 -3.99 19.69 17.97
C THR A 259 -3.84 19.90 16.47
N ALA A 260 -4.41 20.93 15.88
CA ALA A 260 -4.08 21.27 14.50
C ALA A 260 -4.42 22.71 14.15
N ASN A 261 -3.46 23.58 14.40
CA ASN A 261 -3.38 24.89 13.73
C ASN A 261 -2.66 24.78 12.36
N SER A 262 -2.61 23.62 11.74
CA SER A 262 -2.08 23.49 10.39
C SER A 262 -3.15 23.89 9.39
N PRO A 263 -2.86 24.80 8.44
CA PRO A 263 -3.81 25.15 7.40
C PRO A 263 -4.14 23.92 6.55
N LEU A 264 -5.43 23.75 6.23
CA LEU A 264 -5.86 22.71 5.30
C LEU A 264 -5.25 22.97 3.93
N LEU A 265 -4.70 21.93 3.31
CA LEU A 265 -4.18 22.02 1.96
C LEU A 265 -5.30 21.72 0.95
N PRO A 266 -5.37 22.45 -0.17
CA PRO A 266 -6.23 22.05 -1.26
C PRO A 266 -5.71 20.76 -1.89
N LEU A 267 -6.64 19.93 -2.40
CA LEU A 267 -6.26 18.77 -3.19
C LEU A 267 -5.43 19.22 -4.41
N PRO A 268 -4.29 18.56 -4.70
CA PRO A 268 -3.49 18.89 -5.87
C PRO A 268 -4.25 18.64 -7.18
N SER A 269 -3.95 19.44 -8.20
CA SER A 269 -4.46 19.20 -9.55
C SER A 269 -3.85 17.93 -10.13
N LEU A 270 -4.66 17.13 -10.82
CA LEU A 270 -4.17 15.92 -11.47
C LEU A 270 -3.24 16.27 -12.65
N PRO A 271 -2.19 15.49 -12.88
CA PRO A 271 -1.30 15.62 -14.02
C PRO A 271 -2.06 15.41 -15.35
N GLN A 272 -1.52 15.99 -16.43
CA GLN A 272 -2.02 15.69 -17.77
C GLN A 272 -1.80 14.21 -18.11
N GLY A 273 -2.82 13.57 -18.68
CA GLY A 273 -2.77 12.15 -19.03
C GLY A 273 -3.28 11.19 -17.94
N SER A 274 -3.72 11.70 -16.79
CA SER A 274 -4.41 10.86 -15.79
C SER A 274 -5.70 10.30 -16.38
N VAL A 275 -5.83 8.97 -16.41
CA VAL A 275 -7.05 8.29 -16.86
C VAL A 275 -8.09 8.39 -15.75
N LEU A 276 -9.23 9.01 -16.04
CA LEU A 276 -10.33 9.22 -15.08
C LEU A 276 -11.35 8.06 -15.16
N GLN A 277 -10.88 6.84 -15.04
CA GLN A 277 -11.71 5.64 -14.95
C GLN A 277 -11.24 4.80 -13.76
N ALA A 278 -12.15 4.39 -12.90
CA ALA A 278 -11.84 3.52 -11.78
C ALA A 278 -11.20 2.22 -12.27
N MET A 279 -10.08 1.84 -11.65
CA MET A 279 -9.32 0.65 -11.97
C MET A 279 -9.52 -0.37 -10.84
N GLY A 280 -10.26 -1.44 -11.11
CA GLY A 280 -10.54 -2.50 -10.14
C GLY A 280 -11.56 -3.51 -10.67
N ARG A 281 -11.75 -4.62 -9.99
CA ARG A 281 -12.66 -5.71 -10.43
C ARG A 281 -14.14 -5.29 -10.48
N GLY A 282 -14.53 -4.20 -9.80
CA GLY A 282 -15.88 -3.65 -9.81
C GLY A 282 -16.15 -2.61 -10.90
N SER A 283 -15.15 -2.17 -11.66
CA SER A 283 -15.28 -1.10 -12.67
C SER A 283 -15.84 -1.55 -14.02
N ALA A 284 -16.18 -2.82 -14.18
CA ALA A 284 -16.67 -3.39 -15.46
C ALA A 284 -18.21 -3.36 -15.60
N ALA A 285 -18.93 -2.70 -14.71
CA ALA A 285 -20.38 -2.65 -14.76
C ALA A 285 -20.89 -1.21 -14.53
N MET A 286 -20.85 -0.38 -15.55
CA MET A 286 -21.83 0.68 -15.87
C MET A 286 -21.90 0.85 -17.38
#